data_285edefdb26c9a29ec030d4081884117
#
_entry.id   285edefdb26c9a29ec030d4081884117
#
_cell.length_a   1.000
_cell.length_b   1.000
_cell.length_c   1.000
_cell.angle_alpha   90.00
_cell.angle_beta   90.00
_cell.angle_gamma   90.00
#
_symmetry.space_group_name_H-M   'P 1'
#
loop_
_entity.id
_entity.type
_entity.pdbx_description
1 polymer ?
#
loop_
_entity_poly.entity_id
_entity_poly.type
_entity_poly.pdbx_seq_one_letter_code
_entity_poly.pdbx_strand_id
1 'polypeptide(L)'
;MEDHEIVALFQQRNEGAIVAAREKYGRYCYQVAWNILENEQDVEEVLSELWLHVWNSIPPQEPYAMRSFLAKITQNIAFDRYRKETAIKRGGTQLRLVMEELESCIPVDNSPEKVFDAKQLSSLIHSFVQNLSERDRSIFLRRYFYVNSTTEIAEKYRIKESCVLTVLSRTRKKLKIYLRKEGYDL
;
A
#
# COMPACT_ATOMS: atom_id res chain seq x y z
N MET A 1 21.18 12.66 1.13
CA MET A 1 20.83 13.01 -0.27
C MET A 1 19.32 13.28 -0.34
N GLU A 2 18.90 14.35 -0.98
CA GLU A 2 17.51 14.72 -1.14
C GLU A 2 16.84 13.91 -2.27
N ASP A 3 15.50 13.84 -2.27
CA ASP A 3 14.78 13.00 -3.25
C ASP A 3 15.02 13.43 -4.69
N HIS A 4 15.05 14.73 -4.96
CA HIS A 4 15.30 15.25 -6.30
C HIS A 4 16.71 14.92 -6.82
N GLU A 5 17.71 14.85 -5.94
CA GLU A 5 19.08 14.44 -6.31
C GLU A 5 19.11 12.95 -6.71
N ILE A 6 18.38 12.10 -5.96
CA ILE A 6 18.27 10.67 -6.29
C ILE A 6 17.57 10.49 -7.63
N VAL A 7 16.48 11.22 -7.87
CA VAL A 7 15.75 11.17 -9.17
C VAL A 7 16.65 11.63 -10.31
N ALA A 8 17.43 12.69 -10.12
CA ALA A 8 18.38 13.18 -11.13
C ALA A 8 19.46 12.14 -11.49
N LEU A 9 19.96 11.39 -10.51
CA LEU A 9 20.88 10.27 -10.78
C LEU A 9 20.24 9.17 -11.61
N PHE A 10 18.98 8.80 -11.32
CA PHE A 10 18.24 7.84 -12.16
C PHE A 10 18.03 8.34 -13.59
N GLN A 11 17.69 9.62 -13.76
CA GLN A 11 17.54 10.23 -15.08
C GLN A 11 18.82 10.22 -15.89
N GLN A 12 19.98 10.41 -15.24
CA GLN A 12 21.29 10.33 -15.82
C GLN A 12 21.81 8.90 -16.07
N ARG A 13 21.00 7.87 -15.72
CA ARG A 13 21.40 6.46 -15.77
C ARG A 13 22.69 6.18 -14.95
N ASN A 14 22.87 6.89 -13.85
CA ASN A 14 23.99 6.68 -12.94
C ASN A 14 23.64 5.54 -11.96
N GLU A 15 24.45 4.49 -11.94
CA GLU A 15 24.23 3.32 -11.07
C GLU A 15 24.23 3.67 -9.56
N GLY A 16 24.91 4.75 -9.19
CA GLY A 16 24.87 5.31 -7.83
C GLY A 16 23.45 5.69 -7.37
N ALA A 17 22.50 5.88 -8.29
CA ALA A 17 21.10 6.14 -7.97
C ALA A 17 20.46 5.02 -7.15
N ILE A 18 20.72 3.76 -7.53
CA ILE A 18 20.20 2.57 -6.82
C ILE A 18 20.79 2.50 -5.41
N VAL A 19 22.09 2.75 -5.28
CA VAL A 19 22.78 2.73 -3.98
C VAL A 19 22.18 3.80 -3.06
N ALA A 20 22.07 5.04 -3.53
CA ALA A 20 21.50 6.14 -2.76
C ALA A 20 20.04 5.92 -2.34
N ALA A 21 19.22 5.40 -3.27
CA ALA A 21 17.83 5.07 -2.97
C ALA A 21 17.70 3.92 -1.96
N ARG A 22 18.56 2.91 -2.07
CA ARG A 22 18.62 1.77 -1.16
C ARG A 22 19.04 2.17 0.25
N GLU A 23 20.06 3.01 0.37
CA GLU A 23 20.50 3.53 1.67
C GLU A 23 19.40 4.34 2.37
N LYS A 24 18.72 5.21 1.63
CA LYS A 24 17.67 6.07 2.20
C LYS A 24 16.37 5.35 2.47
N TYR A 25 15.95 4.44 1.60
CA TYR A 25 14.61 3.85 1.59
C TYR A 25 14.55 2.32 1.72
N GLY A 26 15.68 1.62 1.69
CA GLY A 26 15.72 0.15 1.70
C GLY A 26 14.98 -0.44 2.90
N ARG A 27 15.25 0.09 4.11
CA ARG A 27 14.59 -0.35 5.35
C ARG A 27 13.08 -0.10 5.33
N TYR A 28 12.65 1.01 4.74
CA TYR A 28 11.25 1.34 4.59
C TYR A 28 10.55 0.39 3.61
N CYS A 29 11.15 0.13 2.45
CA CYS A 29 10.62 -0.81 1.47
C CYS A 29 10.58 -2.24 2.02
N TYR A 30 11.61 -2.64 2.78
CA TYR A 30 11.63 -3.91 3.50
C TYR A 30 10.41 -4.06 4.40
N GLN A 31 10.12 -3.05 5.24
CA GLN A 31 8.97 -3.09 6.14
C GLN A 31 7.63 -3.15 5.40
N VAL A 32 7.51 -2.45 4.25
CA VAL A 32 6.31 -2.50 3.41
C VAL A 32 6.10 -3.91 2.84
N ALA A 33 7.15 -4.55 2.33
CA ALA A 33 7.09 -5.92 1.81
C ALA A 33 6.82 -6.93 2.93
N TRP A 34 7.50 -6.78 4.08
CA TRP A 34 7.34 -7.66 5.25
C TRP A 34 5.90 -7.69 5.77
N ASN A 35 5.24 -6.54 5.85
CA ASN A 35 3.84 -6.45 6.29
C ASN A 35 2.86 -7.25 5.42
N ILE A 36 3.25 -7.57 4.19
CA ILE A 36 2.43 -8.32 3.23
C ILE A 36 2.80 -9.80 3.22
N LEU A 37 4.11 -10.10 3.25
CA LEU A 37 4.63 -11.45 2.96
C LEU A 37 5.00 -12.24 4.22
N GLU A 38 5.45 -11.57 5.29
CA GLU A 38 5.89 -12.19 6.56
C GLU A 38 6.94 -13.32 6.36
N ASN A 39 7.70 -13.23 5.26
CA ASN A 39 8.74 -14.19 4.88
C ASN A 39 9.98 -13.47 4.36
N GLU A 40 11.14 -13.73 4.97
CA GLU A 40 12.38 -13.01 4.68
C GLU A 40 12.88 -13.22 3.25
N GLN A 41 12.85 -14.46 2.76
CA GLN A 41 13.30 -14.79 1.41
C GLN A 41 12.45 -14.09 0.35
N ASP A 42 11.14 -14.10 0.52
CA ASP A 42 10.20 -13.44 -0.40
C ASP A 42 10.37 -11.93 -0.38
N VAL A 43 10.62 -11.34 0.80
CA VAL A 43 10.91 -9.91 0.94
C VAL A 43 12.19 -9.53 0.21
N GLU A 44 13.26 -10.31 0.34
CA GLU A 44 14.53 -10.04 -0.35
C GLU A 44 14.37 -10.10 -1.87
N GLU A 45 13.60 -11.07 -2.39
CA GLU A 45 13.31 -11.16 -3.82
C GLU A 45 12.48 -9.96 -4.30
N VAL A 46 11.45 -9.55 -3.54
CA VAL A 46 10.67 -8.33 -3.84
C VAL A 46 11.54 -7.09 -3.88
N LEU A 47 12.49 -6.96 -2.95
CA LEU A 47 13.40 -5.82 -2.94
C LEU A 47 14.35 -5.82 -4.14
N SER A 48 14.82 -7.00 -4.56
CA SER A 48 15.66 -7.12 -5.75
C SER A 48 14.90 -6.70 -7.01
N GLU A 49 13.65 -7.16 -7.15
CA GLU A 49 12.76 -6.80 -8.26
C GLU A 49 12.38 -5.30 -8.22
N LEU A 50 12.15 -4.74 -7.02
CA LEU A 50 11.86 -3.33 -6.82
C LEU A 50 12.93 -2.42 -7.45
N TRP A 51 14.21 -2.68 -7.18
CA TRP A 51 15.27 -1.80 -7.68
C TRP A 51 15.39 -1.85 -9.21
N LEU A 52 15.16 -3.01 -9.80
CA LEU A 52 15.09 -3.15 -11.26
C LEU A 52 13.88 -2.40 -11.85
N HIS A 53 12.71 -2.50 -11.21
CA HIS A 53 11.52 -1.76 -11.61
C HIS A 53 11.73 -0.25 -11.55
N VAL A 54 12.32 0.26 -10.47
CA VAL A 54 12.60 1.69 -10.30
C VAL A 54 13.58 2.16 -11.38
N TRP A 55 14.64 1.40 -11.62
CA TRP A 55 15.62 1.71 -12.67
C TRP A 55 14.98 1.83 -14.05
N ASN A 56 14.06 0.93 -14.37
CA ASN A 56 13.36 0.93 -15.65
C ASN A 56 12.25 1.99 -15.74
N SER A 57 11.72 2.44 -14.61
CA SER A 57 10.64 3.42 -14.57
C SER A 57 11.12 4.87 -14.62
N ILE A 58 12.33 5.15 -14.17
CA ILE A 58 12.92 6.49 -14.18
C ILE A 58 14.15 6.49 -15.10
N PRO A 59 14.15 7.22 -16.22
CA PRO A 59 13.01 7.86 -16.87
C PRO A 59 12.05 6.87 -17.54
N PRO A 60 10.85 7.24 -17.99
CA PRO A 60 10.35 8.62 -18.16
C PRO A 60 9.63 9.20 -16.94
N GLN A 61 9.39 8.42 -15.87
CA GLN A 61 8.69 8.92 -14.72
C GLN A 61 9.57 9.87 -13.88
N GLU A 62 8.93 10.92 -13.33
CA GLU A 62 9.55 11.85 -12.38
C GLU A 62 8.76 11.88 -11.07
N PRO A 63 9.05 10.97 -10.12
CA PRO A 63 8.31 10.93 -8.89
C PRO A 63 8.60 12.15 -8.00
N TYR A 64 7.60 12.98 -7.75
CA TYR A 64 7.69 14.10 -6.81
C TYR A 64 7.93 13.63 -5.37
N ALA A 65 7.34 12.51 -4.97
CA ALA A 65 7.49 11.90 -3.65
C ALA A 65 8.06 10.48 -3.79
N MET A 66 9.37 10.36 -3.73
CA MET A 66 10.11 9.11 -3.92
C MET A 66 9.64 8.01 -2.96
N ARG A 67 9.37 8.36 -1.70
CA ARG A 67 8.87 7.42 -0.70
C ARG A 67 7.55 6.75 -1.10
N SER A 68 6.58 7.52 -1.57
CA SER A 68 5.26 7.00 -1.98
C SER A 68 5.35 6.20 -3.27
N PHE A 69 6.21 6.63 -4.19
CA PHE A 69 6.49 5.93 -5.44
C PHE A 69 7.07 4.53 -5.17
N LEU A 70 8.11 4.45 -4.34
CA LEU A 70 8.72 3.18 -3.94
C LEU A 70 7.74 2.27 -3.21
N ALA A 71 6.93 2.82 -2.26
CA ALA A 71 5.93 2.04 -1.55
C ALA A 71 4.93 1.40 -2.51
N LYS A 72 4.43 2.14 -3.49
CA LYS A 72 3.48 1.64 -4.49
C LYS A 72 4.05 0.49 -5.30
N ILE A 73 5.29 0.61 -5.77
CA ILE A 73 5.95 -0.45 -6.55
C ILE A 73 6.18 -1.67 -5.65
N THR A 74 6.74 -1.48 -4.45
CA THR A 74 6.98 -2.55 -3.47
C THR A 74 5.70 -3.34 -3.19
N GLN A 75 4.59 -2.64 -2.95
CA GLN A 75 3.30 -3.27 -2.68
C GLN A 75 2.78 -4.07 -3.88
N ASN A 76 2.86 -3.51 -5.09
CA ASN A 76 2.40 -4.22 -6.28
C ASN A 76 3.15 -5.55 -6.44
N ILE A 77 4.48 -5.53 -6.35
CA ILE A 77 5.31 -6.73 -6.46
C ILE A 77 4.98 -7.72 -5.32
N ALA A 78 4.87 -7.23 -4.07
CA ALA A 78 4.56 -8.07 -2.91
C ALA A 78 3.16 -8.68 -2.99
N PHE A 79 2.14 -7.93 -3.44
CA PHE A 79 0.79 -8.47 -3.65
C PHE A 79 0.74 -9.50 -4.77
N ASP A 80 1.46 -9.28 -5.88
CA ASP A 80 1.50 -10.25 -6.97
C ASP A 80 2.18 -11.56 -6.52
N ARG A 81 3.24 -11.45 -5.70
CA ARG A 81 3.89 -12.62 -5.09
C ARG A 81 2.95 -13.32 -4.12
N TYR A 82 2.32 -12.60 -3.22
CA TYR A 82 1.33 -13.14 -2.29
C TYR A 82 0.20 -13.90 -2.99
N ARG A 83 -0.33 -13.36 -4.10
CA ARG A 83 -1.38 -14.03 -4.90
C ARG A 83 -0.88 -15.35 -5.51
N LYS A 84 0.34 -15.39 -6.02
CA LYS A 84 0.95 -16.61 -6.57
C LYS A 84 1.11 -17.67 -5.49
N GLU A 85 1.52 -17.29 -4.30
CA GLU A 85 1.73 -18.23 -3.18
C GLU A 85 0.44 -18.66 -2.50
N THR A 86 -0.56 -17.80 -2.35
CA THR A 86 -1.85 -18.16 -1.77
C THR A 86 -2.69 -19.03 -2.69
N ALA A 87 -2.44 -19.02 -3.98
CA ALA A 87 -2.92 -20.08 -4.87
C ALA A 87 -2.32 -21.45 -4.50
N ILE A 88 -1.18 -21.49 -3.78
CA ILE A 88 -0.45 -22.69 -3.39
C ILE A 88 -0.52 -22.98 -1.87
N LYS A 89 -0.52 -21.94 -1.01
CA LYS A 89 -0.53 -22.09 0.47
C LYS A 89 -1.34 -20.97 1.14
N ARG A 90 -2.26 -21.32 2.04
CA ARG A 90 -2.99 -20.39 2.91
C ARG A 90 -2.07 -19.88 4.02
N GLY A 91 -1.53 -18.67 3.88
CA GLY A 91 -0.72 -18.02 4.91
C GLY A 91 -0.52 -16.53 4.64
N GLY A 92 -0.60 -15.71 5.64
CA GLY A 92 -0.49 -14.26 5.59
C GLY A 92 -1.50 -13.62 6.54
N THR A 93 -1.14 -13.49 7.84
CA THR A 93 -2.12 -13.19 8.88
C THR A 93 -2.61 -11.75 8.82
N GLN A 94 -1.71 -10.77 8.64
CA GLN A 94 -2.11 -9.35 8.64
C GLN A 94 -2.86 -8.94 7.38
N LEU A 95 -2.39 -9.39 6.22
CA LEU A 95 -3.07 -9.08 4.96
C LEU A 95 -4.47 -9.72 4.91
N ARG A 96 -4.62 -10.97 5.40
CA ARG A 96 -5.92 -11.62 5.47
C ARG A 96 -6.89 -10.86 6.37
N LEU A 97 -6.45 -10.42 7.55
CA LEU A 97 -7.27 -9.61 8.45
C LEU A 97 -7.70 -8.29 7.79
N VAL A 98 -6.79 -7.62 7.09
CA VAL A 98 -7.09 -6.39 6.35
C VAL A 98 -8.11 -6.64 5.24
N MET A 99 -8.00 -7.73 4.50
CA MET A 99 -8.96 -8.09 3.46
C MET A 99 -10.33 -8.40 4.04
N GLU A 100 -10.41 -9.23 5.09
CA GLU A 100 -11.66 -9.54 5.80
C GLU A 100 -12.35 -8.27 6.35
N GLU A 101 -11.57 -7.32 6.86
CA GLU A 101 -12.08 -6.02 7.30
C GLU A 101 -12.68 -5.20 6.15
N LEU A 102 -12.09 -5.25 4.96
CA LEU A 102 -12.53 -4.49 3.78
C LEU A 102 -13.69 -5.17 3.03
N GLU A 103 -13.76 -6.50 3.01
CA GLU A 103 -14.85 -7.25 2.36
C GLU A 103 -16.23 -6.80 2.86
N SER A 104 -16.33 -6.37 4.12
CA SER A 104 -17.56 -5.86 4.71
C SER A 104 -18.02 -4.50 4.16
N CYS A 105 -17.18 -3.79 3.41
CA CYS A 105 -17.43 -2.41 3.00
C CYS A 105 -17.03 -2.08 1.55
N ILE A 106 -16.46 -3.03 0.81
CA ILE A 106 -16.11 -2.89 -0.60
C ILE A 106 -16.74 -4.06 -1.37
N PRO A 107 -17.40 -3.82 -2.52
CA PRO A 107 -17.97 -4.89 -3.31
C PRO A 107 -16.88 -5.84 -3.81
N VAL A 108 -17.04 -7.13 -3.52
CA VAL A 108 -16.18 -8.20 -4.06
C VAL A 108 -16.92 -8.83 -5.22
N ASP A 109 -16.71 -8.31 -6.43
CA ASP A 109 -17.28 -8.92 -7.63
C ASP A 109 -16.17 -9.27 -8.62
N ASN A 110 -16.06 -10.57 -8.92
CA ASN A 110 -15.03 -11.17 -9.77
C ASN A 110 -15.43 -11.26 -11.25
N SER A 111 -16.41 -10.50 -11.73
CA SER A 111 -16.83 -10.58 -13.13
C SER A 111 -15.93 -9.79 -14.09
N PRO A 112 -15.60 -10.33 -15.27
CA PRO A 112 -14.65 -9.70 -16.21
C PRO A 112 -15.16 -8.39 -16.84
N GLU A 113 -16.42 -8.08 -16.77
CA GLU A 113 -17.01 -6.86 -17.34
C GLU A 113 -16.65 -5.58 -16.56
N LYS A 114 -16.00 -5.70 -15.40
CA LYS A 114 -15.79 -4.63 -14.41
C LYS A 114 -14.37 -4.09 -14.25
N VAL A 115 -13.50 -4.24 -15.23
CA VAL A 115 -12.20 -3.51 -15.21
C VAL A 115 -12.43 -1.98 -15.25
N PHE A 116 -13.54 -1.54 -15.83
CA PHE A 116 -13.95 -0.13 -15.83
C PHE A 116 -14.43 0.28 -14.43
N ASP A 117 -15.18 -0.56 -13.75
CA ASP A 117 -15.65 -0.36 -12.37
C ASP A 117 -14.51 -0.26 -11.35
N ALA A 118 -13.43 -1.03 -11.53
CA ALA A 118 -12.29 -1.01 -10.60
C ALA A 118 -11.55 0.34 -10.60
N LYS A 119 -11.43 1.00 -11.76
CA LYS A 119 -10.84 2.34 -11.84
C LYS A 119 -11.74 3.40 -11.20
N GLN A 120 -13.04 3.30 -11.44
CA GLN A 120 -14.03 4.20 -10.84
C GLN A 120 -14.08 4.02 -9.33
N LEU A 121 -14.15 2.78 -8.83
CA LEU A 121 -14.10 2.46 -7.41
C LEU A 121 -12.81 2.98 -6.75
N SER A 122 -11.66 2.77 -7.39
CA SER A 122 -10.38 3.30 -6.90
C SER A 122 -10.39 4.83 -6.78
N SER A 123 -10.97 5.52 -7.76
CA SER A 123 -11.11 6.98 -7.75
C SER A 123 -12.02 7.47 -6.62
N LEU A 124 -13.14 6.77 -6.39
CA LEU A 124 -14.07 7.07 -5.30
C LEU A 124 -13.43 6.83 -3.92
N ILE A 125 -12.73 5.72 -3.74
CA ILE A 125 -11.98 5.44 -2.51
C ILE A 125 -10.92 6.52 -2.28
N HIS A 126 -10.20 6.92 -3.32
CA HIS A 126 -9.21 8.01 -3.22
C HIS A 126 -9.87 9.30 -2.75
N SER A 127 -10.97 9.71 -3.38
CA SER A 127 -11.73 10.91 -3.01
C SER A 127 -12.25 10.83 -1.58
N PHE A 128 -12.79 9.69 -1.18
CA PHE A 128 -13.22 9.46 0.21
C PHE A 128 -12.06 9.64 1.20
N VAL A 129 -10.90 9.04 0.93
CA VAL A 129 -9.73 9.12 1.80
C VAL A 129 -9.22 10.55 1.91
N GLN A 130 -9.24 11.32 0.83
CA GLN A 130 -8.85 12.74 0.84
C GLN A 130 -9.77 13.60 1.72
N ASN A 131 -11.05 13.23 1.85
CA ASN A 131 -12.03 13.95 2.67
C ASN A 131 -12.02 13.54 4.15
N LEU A 132 -11.19 12.58 4.56
CA LEU A 132 -10.99 12.25 5.97
C LEU A 132 -10.16 13.31 6.68
N SER A 133 -10.36 13.44 8.00
CA SER A 133 -9.41 14.20 8.83
C SER A 133 -8.01 13.65 8.68
N GLU A 134 -6.98 14.48 8.84
CA GLU A 134 -5.57 14.08 8.69
C GLU A 134 -5.23 12.86 9.54
N ARG A 135 -5.72 12.83 10.78
CA ARG A 135 -5.52 11.71 11.70
C ARG A 135 -6.19 10.42 11.21
N ASP A 136 -7.49 10.50 10.87
CA ASP A 136 -8.25 9.33 10.43
C ASP A 136 -7.71 8.80 9.10
N ARG A 137 -7.32 9.69 8.18
CA ARG A 137 -6.66 9.37 6.92
C ARG A 137 -5.35 8.62 7.14
N SER A 138 -4.51 9.13 8.02
CA SER A 138 -3.21 8.51 8.32
C SER A 138 -3.37 7.12 8.93
N ILE A 139 -4.32 6.92 9.83
CA ILE A 139 -4.63 5.61 10.44
C ILE A 139 -5.18 4.67 9.37
N PHE A 140 -6.11 5.13 8.54
CA PHE A 140 -6.72 4.35 7.45
C PHE A 140 -5.68 3.88 6.44
N LEU A 141 -4.83 4.78 5.95
CA LEU A 141 -3.77 4.44 4.99
C LEU A 141 -2.77 3.44 5.58
N ARG A 142 -2.40 3.60 6.86
CA ARG A 142 -1.50 2.64 7.50
C ARG A 142 -2.10 1.25 7.58
N ARG A 143 -3.36 1.13 7.91
CA ARG A 143 -4.02 -0.17 8.02
C ARG A 143 -4.22 -0.81 6.66
N TYR A 144 -4.84 -0.09 5.72
CA TYR A 144 -5.33 -0.67 4.46
C TYR A 144 -4.37 -0.55 3.28
N PHE A 145 -3.50 0.44 3.30
CA PHE A 145 -2.49 0.61 2.27
C PHE A 145 -1.14 0.00 2.67
N TYR A 146 -0.66 0.27 3.88
CA TYR A 146 0.63 -0.25 4.35
C TYR A 146 0.55 -1.57 5.11
N VAL A 147 -0.63 -2.10 5.32
CA VAL A 147 -0.91 -3.37 6.01
C VAL A 147 -0.29 -3.43 7.43
N ASN A 148 -0.15 -2.27 8.09
CA ASN A 148 0.34 -2.23 9.47
C ASN A 148 -0.67 -2.88 10.42
N SER A 149 -0.16 -3.52 11.48
CA SER A 149 -1.01 -3.99 12.59
C SER A 149 -1.62 -2.83 13.38
N THR A 150 -2.73 -3.07 14.04
CA THR A 150 -3.37 -2.06 14.91
C THR A 150 -2.46 -1.64 16.05
N THR A 151 -1.64 -2.56 16.55
CA THR A 151 -0.64 -2.31 17.61
C THR A 151 0.46 -1.37 17.11
N GLU A 152 1.07 -1.62 15.94
CA GLU A 152 2.08 -0.73 15.35
C GLU A 152 1.54 0.68 15.11
N ILE A 153 0.27 0.77 14.66
CA ILE A 153 -0.39 2.07 14.47
C ILE A 153 -0.56 2.79 15.82
N ALA A 154 -1.00 2.07 16.85
CA ALA A 154 -1.20 2.61 18.20
C ALA A 154 0.12 3.15 18.79
N GLU A 155 1.19 2.38 18.71
CA GLU A 155 2.53 2.77 19.15
C GLU A 155 3.03 4.02 18.41
N LYS A 156 2.92 4.03 17.08
CA LYS A 156 3.37 5.15 16.27
C LYS A 156 2.69 6.47 16.63
N TYR A 157 1.40 6.45 16.87
CA TYR A 157 0.61 7.65 17.21
C TYR A 157 0.50 7.89 18.71
N ARG A 158 1.10 7.03 19.53
CA ARG A 158 1.03 7.08 21.01
C ARG A 158 -0.41 7.15 21.52
N ILE A 159 -1.26 6.30 20.99
CA ILE A 159 -2.66 6.16 21.37
C ILE A 159 -2.96 4.71 21.76
N LYS A 160 -4.07 4.49 22.44
CA LYS A 160 -4.53 3.12 22.76
C LYS A 160 -4.97 2.39 21.49
N GLU A 161 -4.70 1.11 21.39
CA GLU A 161 -5.14 0.27 20.28
C GLU A 161 -6.67 0.29 20.09
N SER A 162 -7.42 0.35 21.18
CA SER A 162 -8.88 0.52 21.14
C SER A 162 -9.32 1.79 20.40
N CYS A 163 -8.52 2.87 20.48
CA CYS A 163 -8.78 4.10 19.72
C CYS A 163 -8.56 3.87 18.23
N VAL A 164 -7.50 3.13 17.84
CA VAL A 164 -7.23 2.76 16.45
C VAL A 164 -8.41 1.95 15.90
N LEU A 165 -8.82 0.89 16.59
CA LEU A 165 -9.95 0.04 16.22
C LEU A 165 -11.25 0.85 16.07
N THR A 166 -11.52 1.80 16.96
CA THR A 166 -12.68 2.68 16.88
C THR A 166 -12.64 3.57 15.64
N VAL A 167 -11.48 4.18 15.34
CA VAL A 167 -11.30 5.02 14.13
C VAL A 167 -11.52 4.17 12.89
N LEU A 168 -10.90 3.00 12.78
CA LEU A 168 -11.03 2.11 11.64
C LEU A 168 -12.47 1.64 11.43
N SER A 169 -13.15 1.20 12.48
CA SER A 169 -14.56 0.78 12.43
C SER A 169 -15.47 1.92 11.94
N ARG A 170 -15.30 3.12 12.52
CA ARG A 170 -16.08 4.30 12.11
C ARG A 170 -15.79 4.69 10.66
N THR A 171 -14.55 4.64 10.24
CA THR A 171 -14.14 5.02 8.88
C THR A 171 -14.65 4.02 7.86
N ARG A 172 -14.62 2.71 8.14
CA ARG A 172 -15.24 1.68 7.29
C ARG A 172 -16.74 1.90 7.11
N LYS A 173 -17.45 2.19 8.21
CA LYS A 173 -18.88 2.51 8.13
C LYS A 173 -19.16 3.72 7.24
N LYS A 174 -18.36 4.78 7.35
CA LYS A 174 -18.45 5.96 6.49
C LYS A 174 -18.17 5.62 5.03
N LEU A 175 -17.14 4.81 4.75
CA LEU A 175 -16.80 4.35 3.41
C LEU A 175 -17.97 3.57 2.79
N LYS A 176 -18.54 2.63 3.54
CA LYS A 176 -19.71 1.86 3.10
C LYS A 176 -20.89 2.75 2.72
N ILE A 177 -21.22 3.74 3.57
CA ILE A 177 -22.31 4.70 3.30
C ILE A 177 -21.98 5.56 2.07
N TYR A 178 -20.72 5.98 1.93
CA TYR A 178 -20.27 6.77 0.79
C TYR A 178 -20.41 5.98 -0.52
N LEU A 179 -19.90 4.75 -0.57
CA LEU A 179 -19.98 3.92 -1.77
C LEU A 179 -21.43 3.56 -2.14
N ARG A 180 -22.31 3.34 -1.15
CA ARG A 180 -23.75 3.15 -1.42
C ARG A 180 -24.41 4.35 -2.09
N LYS A 181 -24.04 5.57 -1.69
CA LYS A 181 -24.53 6.81 -2.32
C LYS A 181 -24.06 6.95 -3.77
N GLU A 182 -22.90 6.41 -4.08
CA GLU A 182 -22.32 6.38 -5.43
C GLU A 182 -22.83 5.20 -6.28
N GLY A 183 -23.82 4.43 -5.77
CA GLY A 183 -24.51 3.38 -6.53
C GLY A 183 -23.93 1.97 -6.38
N TYR A 184 -23.05 1.74 -5.39
CA TYR A 184 -22.55 0.40 -5.12
C TYR A 184 -23.43 -0.35 -4.11
N ASP A 185 -23.91 -1.53 -4.48
CA ASP A 185 -24.59 -2.46 -3.57
C ASP A 185 -23.57 -3.20 -2.69
N LEU A 186 -23.70 -3.05 -1.32
CA LEU A 186 -22.74 -3.53 -0.33
C LEU A 186 -23.44 -4.23 0.83
#